data_836ac112c05a11f85976df4863a2a8a7
#
_entry.id   836ac112c05a11f85976df4863a2a8a7
#
_cell.length_a   1.000
_cell.length_b   1.000
_cell.length_c   1.000
_cell.angle_alpha   90.00
_cell.angle_beta   90.00
_cell.angle_gamma   90.00
#
_symmetry.space_group_name_H-M   'P 1'
#
loop_
_entity.id
_entity.type
_entity.pdbx_description
1 polymer ?
#
loop_
_entity_poly.entity_id
_entity_poly.type
_entity_poly.pdbx_seq_one_letter_code
_entity_poly.pdbx_strand_id
1 'polypeptide(L)'
;DLDPRRKGRTYSKGNRQKVALIAALSADVDLLLLDEPTSGLDPLMEAVFQELIRETCARGTTVLLSSHILSQVEALADRISIIRKGRVVETGTLLDMRHLSRTVVTVLTDRPTEKLVRHEGIHNAHREGEQVRFDVDAAHLPAVMQELATLGVRALTATPPSLERLLLRHYGDTPDGVDQP
;
A
#
# COMPACT_ATOMS: atom_id res chain seq x y z
N ASP A 1 -13.11 6.30 -26.24
CA ASP A 1 -12.73 5.84 -27.58
C ASP A 1 -11.57 6.65 -28.11
N LEU A 2 -10.54 5.96 -28.64
CA LEU A 2 -9.40 6.58 -29.30
C LEU A 2 -9.68 6.59 -30.82
N ASP A 3 -9.58 7.76 -31.45
CA ASP A 3 -9.68 7.87 -32.90
C ASP A 3 -8.28 7.72 -33.55
N PRO A 4 -7.95 6.58 -34.17
CA PRO A 4 -6.61 6.29 -34.67
C PRO A 4 -6.15 7.23 -35.83
N ARG A 5 -7.09 8.03 -36.40
CA ARG A 5 -6.80 8.98 -37.47
C ARG A 5 -6.28 10.31 -36.95
N ARG A 6 -6.41 10.59 -35.65
CA ARG A 6 -5.94 11.85 -35.04
C ARG A 6 -4.43 11.84 -34.83
N LYS A 7 -3.81 12.99 -35.05
CA LYS A 7 -2.38 13.18 -34.73
C LYS A 7 -2.21 13.15 -33.19
N GLY A 8 -1.20 12.42 -32.67
CA GLY A 8 -0.96 12.24 -31.25
C GLY A 8 -0.92 13.56 -30.45
N ARG A 9 -0.46 14.66 -31.02
CA ARG A 9 -0.43 16.00 -30.41
C ARG A 9 -1.83 16.59 -30.12
N THR A 10 -2.88 16.08 -30.77
CA THR A 10 -4.27 16.57 -30.59
C THR A 10 -5.04 15.80 -29.55
N TYR A 11 -4.46 14.73 -28.98
CA TYR A 11 -5.07 13.99 -27.88
C TYR A 11 -4.96 14.75 -26.55
N SER A 12 -5.96 14.55 -25.67
CA SER A 12 -5.87 14.94 -24.27
C SER A 12 -4.69 14.22 -23.60
N LYS A 13 -4.25 14.70 -22.42
CA LYS A 13 -3.20 14.04 -21.63
C LYS A 13 -3.53 12.57 -21.39
N GLY A 14 -4.76 12.26 -20.94
CA GLY A 14 -5.20 10.88 -20.67
C GLY A 14 -5.23 10.01 -21.93
N ASN A 15 -5.68 10.55 -23.07
CA ASN A 15 -5.67 9.76 -24.31
C ASN A 15 -4.25 9.50 -24.84
N ARG A 16 -3.31 10.44 -24.67
CA ARG A 16 -1.90 10.19 -24.96
C ARG A 16 -1.32 9.10 -24.09
N GLN A 17 -1.65 9.11 -22.81
CA GLN A 17 -1.25 8.05 -21.86
C GLN A 17 -1.79 6.68 -22.29
N LYS A 18 -3.07 6.60 -22.66
CA LYS A 18 -3.69 5.36 -23.19
C LYS A 18 -2.97 4.84 -24.43
N VAL A 19 -2.63 5.70 -25.38
CA VAL A 19 -1.88 5.30 -26.60
C VAL A 19 -0.48 4.79 -26.25
N ALA A 20 0.22 5.48 -25.34
CA ALA A 20 1.56 5.05 -24.90
C ALA A 20 1.51 3.68 -24.20
N LEU A 21 0.50 3.45 -23.35
CA LEU A 21 0.30 2.16 -22.68
C LEU A 21 -0.03 1.04 -23.67
N ILE A 22 -0.92 1.28 -24.64
CA ILE A 22 -1.22 0.31 -25.68
C ILE A 22 0.05 -0.07 -26.45
N ALA A 23 0.84 0.91 -26.86
CA ALA A 23 2.09 0.67 -27.58
C ALA A 23 3.09 -0.14 -26.75
N ALA A 24 3.26 0.20 -25.46
CA ALA A 24 4.17 -0.50 -24.55
C ALA A 24 3.73 -1.94 -24.29
N LEU A 25 2.45 -2.18 -24.01
CA LEU A 25 1.89 -3.49 -23.68
C LEU A 25 1.73 -4.42 -24.89
N SER A 26 1.76 -3.84 -26.12
CA SER A 26 1.76 -4.61 -27.35
C SER A 26 3.15 -5.06 -27.78
N ALA A 27 4.21 -4.61 -27.13
CA ALA A 27 5.56 -5.01 -27.42
C ALA A 27 5.85 -6.42 -26.84
N ASP A 28 6.50 -7.26 -27.64
CA ASP A 28 7.00 -8.56 -27.19
C ASP A 28 8.41 -8.37 -26.64
N VAL A 29 8.50 -8.19 -25.31
CA VAL A 29 9.75 -7.86 -24.61
C VAL A 29 9.86 -8.66 -23.31
N ASP A 30 11.08 -8.93 -22.88
CA ASP A 30 11.35 -9.61 -21.59
C ASP A 30 11.16 -8.69 -20.39
N LEU A 31 11.38 -7.39 -20.58
CA LEU A 31 11.30 -6.36 -19.53
C LEU A 31 10.53 -5.14 -20.01
N LEU A 32 9.52 -4.74 -19.26
CA LEU A 32 8.75 -3.53 -19.48
C LEU A 32 8.97 -2.53 -18.34
N LEU A 33 9.38 -1.32 -18.68
CA LEU A 33 9.59 -0.23 -17.72
C LEU A 33 8.46 0.81 -17.87
N LEU A 34 7.74 1.05 -16.79
CA LEU A 34 6.60 1.96 -16.77
C LEU A 34 6.77 3.01 -15.66
N ASP A 35 6.83 4.27 -16.06
CA ASP A 35 6.93 5.39 -15.12
C ASP A 35 5.57 6.06 -14.98
N GLU A 36 5.00 6.00 -13.73
CA GLU A 36 3.67 6.54 -13.38
C GLU A 36 2.58 6.18 -14.40
N PRO A 37 2.41 4.90 -14.79
CA PRO A 37 1.62 4.50 -15.96
C PRO A 37 0.13 4.83 -15.85
N THR A 38 -0.40 4.97 -14.64
CA THR A 38 -1.82 5.23 -14.39
C THR A 38 -2.14 6.71 -14.18
N SER A 39 -1.12 7.58 -14.22
CA SER A 39 -1.32 9.03 -14.05
C SER A 39 -2.29 9.59 -15.08
N GLY A 40 -3.45 10.10 -14.61
CA GLY A 40 -4.50 10.68 -15.46
C GLY A 40 -5.41 9.67 -16.16
N LEU A 41 -5.40 8.41 -15.72
CA LEU A 41 -6.45 7.44 -16.05
C LEU A 41 -7.65 7.62 -15.10
N ASP A 42 -8.82 7.28 -15.61
CA ASP A 42 -10.02 7.14 -14.77
C ASP A 42 -10.03 5.76 -14.07
N PRO A 43 -10.80 5.57 -12.99
CA PRO A 43 -10.78 4.32 -12.20
C PRO A 43 -11.11 3.06 -13.03
N LEU A 44 -11.97 3.17 -14.05
CA LEU A 44 -12.28 2.05 -14.92
C LEU A 44 -11.07 1.64 -15.75
N MET A 45 -10.34 2.63 -16.29
CA MET A 45 -9.13 2.38 -17.07
C MET A 45 -7.98 1.88 -16.19
N GLU A 46 -7.91 2.28 -14.92
CA GLU A 46 -6.96 1.71 -13.97
C GLU A 46 -7.22 0.21 -13.75
N ALA A 47 -8.47 -0.21 -13.60
CA ALA A 47 -8.82 -1.63 -13.47
C ALA A 47 -8.42 -2.42 -14.73
N VAL A 48 -8.68 -1.89 -15.93
CA VAL A 48 -8.25 -2.50 -17.19
C VAL A 48 -6.72 -2.58 -17.28
N PHE A 49 -6.02 -1.54 -16.87
CA PHE A 49 -4.55 -1.53 -16.84
C PHE A 49 -4.01 -2.62 -15.91
N GLN A 50 -4.58 -2.77 -14.70
CA GLN A 50 -4.17 -3.80 -13.75
C GLN A 50 -4.32 -5.21 -14.33
N GLU A 51 -5.42 -5.47 -15.05
CA GLU A 51 -5.64 -6.76 -15.68
C GLU A 51 -4.61 -7.02 -16.78
N LEU A 52 -4.36 -6.04 -17.65
CA LEU A 52 -3.36 -6.13 -18.72
C LEU A 52 -1.95 -6.37 -18.17
N ILE A 53 -1.57 -5.76 -17.04
CA ILE A 53 -0.28 -6.04 -16.40
C ILE A 53 -0.21 -7.47 -15.90
N ARG A 54 -1.26 -7.99 -15.24
CA ARG A 54 -1.29 -9.40 -14.79
C ARG A 54 -1.17 -10.37 -15.98
N GLU A 55 -1.89 -10.13 -17.06
CA GLU A 55 -1.78 -10.93 -18.28
C GLU A 55 -0.36 -10.85 -18.88
N THR A 56 0.25 -9.68 -18.87
CA THR A 56 1.60 -9.48 -19.40
C THR A 56 2.64 -10.25 -18.57
N CYS A 57 2.56 -10.17 -17.25
CA CYS A 57 3.39 -10.94 -16.34
C CYS A 57 3.14 -12.47 -16.51
N ALA A 58 1.90 -12.90 -16.68
CA ALA A 58 1.57 -14.30 -16.91
C ALA A 58 2.15 -14.87 -18.20
N ARG A 59 2.42 -14.02 -19.20
CA ARG A 59 3.15 -14.38 -20.43
C ARG A 59 4.68 -14.47 -20.25
N GLY A 60 5.20 -14.11 -19.08
CA GLY A 60 6.61 -14.19 -18.75
C GLY A 60 7.37 -12.85 -18.82
N THR A 61 6.71 -11.75 -19.17
CA THR A 61 7.33 -10.42 -19.16
C THR A 61 7.54 -9.94 -17.73
N THR A 62 8.74 -9.48 -17.41
CA THR A 62 9.00 -8.78 -16.16
C THR A 62 8.55 -7.32 -16.27
N VAL A 63 7.79 -6.82 -15.31
CA VAL A 63 7.33 -5.42 -15.28
C VAL A 63 7.93 -4.69 -14.10
N LEU A 64 8.65 -3.60 -14.37
CA LEU A 64 9.08 -2.63 -13.36
C LEU A 64 8.27 -1.36 -13.54
N LEU A 65 7.47 -1.00 -12.52
CA LEU A 65 6.65 0.22 -12.55
C LEU A 65 6.98 1.13 -11.37
N SER A 66 6.94 2.43 -11.62
CA SER A 66 6.90 3.44 -10.55
C SER A 66 5.45 3.84 -10.28
N SER A 67 5.11 4.09 -9.01
CA SER A 67 3.83 4.69 -8.62
C SER A 67 3.95 5.37 -7.26
N HIS A 68 3.23 6.47 -7.08
CA HIS A 68 3.01 7.10 -5.78
C HIS A 68 1.65 6.71 -5.17
N ILE A 69 0.86 5.89 -5.87
CA ILE A 69 -0.46 5.41 -5.44
C ILE A 69 -0.31 4.01 -4.84
N LEU A 70 -0.28 3.94 -3.53
CA LEU A 70 0.05 2.72 -2.78
C LEU A 70 -0.93 1.58 -3.00
N SER A 71 -2.23 1.88 -3.17
CA SER A 71 -3.24 0.86 -3.47
C SER A 71 -3.00 0.15 -4.80
N GLN A 72 -2.43 0.85 -5.79
CA GLN A 72 -2.04 0.24 -7.06
C GLN A 72 -0.82 -0.66 -6.90
N VAL A 73 0.18 -0.21 -6.12
CA VAL A 73 1.34 -1.02 -5.78
C VAL A 73 0.93 -2.30 -5.06
N GLU A 74 0.03 -2.20 -4.06
CA GLU A 74 -0.50 -3.35 -3.33
C GLU A 74 -1.29 -4.33 -4.22
N ALA A 75 -1.93 -3.83 -5.28
CA ALA A 75 -2.74 -4.65 -6.19
C ALA A 75 -1.91 -5.38 -7.25
N LEU A 76 -0.71 -4.88 -7.60
CA LEU A 76 0.06 -5.33 -8.75
C LEU A 76 1.44 -5.92 -8.40
N ALA A 77 2.10 -5.42 -7.35
CA ALA A 77 3.50 -5.72 -7.14
C ALA A 77 3.71 -7.00 -6.32
N ASP A 78 4.56 -7.89 -6.81
CA ASP A 78 5.11 -9.02 -6.03
C ASP A 78 6.22 -8.55 -5.10
N ARG A 79 7.03 -7.59 -5.56
CA ARG A 79 8.15 -6.99 -4.82
C ARG A 79 8.12 -5.48 -4.92
N ILE A 80 8.52 -4.82 -3.85
CA ILE A 80 8.51 -3.35 -3.74
C ILE A 80 9.89 -2.88 -3.31
N SER A 81 10.31 -1.75 -3.87
CA SER A 81 11.45 -0.98 -3.39
C SER A 81 11.01 0.44 -3.07
N ILE A 82 11.23 0.87 -1.84
CA ILE A 82 10.94 2.24 -1.41
C ILE A 82 12.20 3.09 -1.64
N ILE A 83 12.03 4.18 -2.39
CA ILE A 83 13.11 5.11 -2.71
C ILE A 83 12.86 6.44 -1.99
N ARG A 84 13.88 6.93 -1.26
CA ARG A 84 13.87 8.22 -0.58
C ARG A 84 15.18 8.94 -0.78
N LYS A 85 15.15 10.22 -1.19
CA LYS A 85 16.34 11.05 -1.44
C LYS A 85 17.36 10.33 -2.35
N GLY A 86 16.88 9.66 -3.40
CA GLY A 86 17.72 8.96 -4.38
C GLY A 86 18.37 7.66 -3.87
N ARG A 87 17.94 7.13 -2.72
CA ARG A 87 18.44 5.87 -2.17
C ARG A 87 17.29 4.90 -1.93
N VAL A 88 17.53 3.62 -2.18
CA VAL A 88 16.63 2.55 -1.77
C VAL A 88 16.73 2.42 -0.25
N VAL A 89 15.62 2.64 0.46
CA VAL A 89 15.56 2.57 1.93
C VAL A 89 14.97 1.25 2.41
N GLU A 90 14.14 0.59 1.59
CA GLU A 90 13.51 -0.69 1.89
C GLU A 90 13.29 -1.48 0.61
N THR A 91 13.43 -2.81 0.65
CA THR A 91 13.11 -3.71 -0.46
C THR A 91 12.60 -5.05 0.07
N GLY A 92 11.49 -5.54 -0.46
CA GLY A 92 10.93 -6.82 -0.06
C GLY A 92 9.65 -7.16 -0.80
N THR A 93 9.02 -8.27 -0.41
CA THR A 93 7.66 -8.59 -0.82
C THR A 93 6.65 -7.75 -0.01
N LEU A 94 5.43 -7.65 -0.48
CA LEU A 94 4.34 -7.05 0.31
C LEU A 94 4.18 -7.71 1.68
N LEU A 95 4.41 -9.02 1.74
CA LEU A 95 4.32 -9.78 2.98
C LEU A 95 5.44 -9.38 3.95
N ASP A 96 6.69 -9.31 3.46
CA ASP A 96 7.82 -8.85 4.27
C ASP A 96 7.57 -7.45 4.82
N MET A 97 7.09 -6.55 3.96
CA MET A 97 6.75 -5.17 4.34
C MET A 97 5.64 -5.11 5.41
N ARG A 98 4.63 -5.98 5.32
CA ARG A 98 3.55 -6.06 6.31
C ARG A 98 4.02 -6.58 7.67
N HIS A 99 5.02 -7.48 7.70
CA HIS A 99 5.60 -7.94 8.97
C HIS A 99 6.36 -6.85 9.73
N LEU A 100 6.83 -5.82 9.04
CA LEU A 100 7.51 -4.66 9.65
C LEU A 100 6.52 -3.64 10.24
N SER A 101 5.23 -3.81 10.04
CA SER A 101 4.22 -2.88 10.54
C SER A 101 3.19 -3.60 11.42
N ARG A 102 2.45 -2.79 12.19
CA ARG A 102 1.51 -3.25 13.21
C ARG A 102 0.09 -3.35 12.68
N THR A 103 -0.64 -4.37 13.12
CA THR A 103 -2.09 -4.44 12.88
C THR A 103 -2.79 -3.42 13.76
N VAL A 104 -3.66 -2.61 13.19
CA VAL A 104 -4.53 -1.71 13.94
C VAL A 104 -5.78 -2.46 14.36
N VAL A 105 -6.04 -2.45 15.65
CA VAL A 105 -7.24 -3.05 16.23
C VAL A 105 -8.10 -1.96 16.82
N THR A 106 -9.36 -1.92 16.44
CA THR A 106 -10.41 -1.11 17.06
C THR A 106 -11.45 -2.05 17.63
N VAL A 107 -11.70 -1.98 18.94
CA VAL A 107 -12.55 -2.93 19.63
C VAL A 107 -13.52 -2.25 20.59
N LEU A 108 -14.73 -2.79 20.68
CA LEU A 108 -15.72 -2.50 21.72
C LEU A 108 -15.92 -3.78 22.54
N THR A 109 -15.75 -3.71 23.86
CA THR A 109 -15.86 -4.85 24.77
C THR A 109 -16.82 -4.58 25.91
N ASP A 110 -17.40 -5.63 26.49
CA ASP A 110 -18.25 -5.53 27.68
C ASP A 110 -17.41 -5.26 28.94
N ARG A 111 -16.17 -5.74 28.97
CA ARG A 111 -15.25 -5.59 30.11
C ARG A 111 -14.15 -4.58 29.77
N PRO A 112 -13.60 -3.94 30.82
CA PRO A 112 -12.51 -2.98 30.64
C PRO A 112 -11.26 -3.57 29.99
N THR A 113 -10.59 -2.79 29.15
CA THR A 113 -9.39 -3.17 28.38
C THR A 113 -8.08 -2.70 29.00
N GLU A 114 -8.09 -2.13 30.21
CA GLU A 114 -6.92 -1.49 30.85
C GLU A 114 -5.73 -2.46 31.05
N LYS A 115 -6.01 -3.75 31.28
CA LYS A 115 -4.96 -4.76 31.39
C LYS A 115 -4.38 -5.09 30.00
N LEU A 116 -5.27 -5.28 29.04
CA LEU A 116 -4.90 -5.60 27.66
C LEU A 116 -3.98 -4.55 27.04
N VAL A 117 -4.32 -3.27 27.19
CA VAL A 117 -3.51 -2.18 26.59
C VAL A 117 -2.12 -2.04 27.19
N ARG A 118 -1.83 -2.73 28.30
CA ARG A 118 -0.49 -2.80 28.89
C ARG A 118 0.31 -4.02 28.44
N HIS A 119 -0.27 -4.86 27.58
CA HIS A 119 0.40 -6.05 27.07
C HIS A 119 1.61 -5.65 26.24
N GLU A 120 2.71 -6.39 26.38
CA GLU A 120 3.89 -6.26 25.53
C GLU A 120 3.46 -6.50 24.05
N GLY A 121 3.87 -5.64 23.14
CA GLY A 121 3.47 -5.69 21.74
C GLY A 121 2.20 -4.91 21.41
N ILE A 122 1.56 -4.24 22.38
CA ILE A 122 0.50 -3.25 22.15
C ILE A 122 1.09 -1.84 22.24
N HIS A 123 0.77 -1.01 21.26
CA HIS A 123 1.28 0.35 21.12
C HIS A 123 0.16 1.32 20.78
N ASN A 124 0.38 2.61 21.04
CA ASN A 124 -0.51 3.70 20.65
C ASN A 124 -1.97 3.51 21.11
N ALA A 125 -2.17 2.84 22.24
CA ALA A 125 -3.51 2.60 22.75
C ALA A 125 -4.18 3.89 23.19
N HIS A 126 -5.36 4.16 22.64
CA HIS A 126 -6.18 5.31 23.00
C HIS A 126 -7.66 4.98 22.89
N ARG A 127 -8.49 5.78 23.55
CA ARG A 127 -9.93 5.60 23.55
C ARG A 127 -10.59 6.53 22.55
N GLU A 128 -11.45 5.97 21.69
CA GLU A 128 -12.29 6.70 20.74
C GLU A 128 -13.77 6.46 21.12
N GLY A 129 -14.33 7.32 21.97
CA GLY A 129 -15.66 7.13 22.52
C GLY A 129 -15.76 5.87 23.41
N GLU A 130 -16.61 4.92 23.02
CA GLU A 130 -16.74 3.62 23.73
C GLU A 130 -15.74 2.57 23.22
N GLN A 131 -15.08 2.81 22.10
CA GLN A 131 -14.12 1.90 21.50
C GLN A 131 -12.70 2.19 21.99
N VAL A 132 -11.87 1.16 21.97
CA VAL A 132 -10.44 1.27 22.20
C VAL A 132 -9.72 0.92 20.93
N ARG A 133 -8.80 1.79 20.51
CA ARG A 133 -7.96 1.59 19.35
C ARG A 133 -6.51 1.46 19.78
N PHE A 134 -5.81 0.50 19.22
CA PHE A 134 -4.39 0.24 19.47
C PHE A 134 -3.72 -0.47 18.31
N ASP A 135 -2.41 -0.42 18.28
CA ASP A 135 -1.59 -1.12 17.30
C ASP A 135 -0.99 -2.38 17.96
N VAL A 136 -0.96 -3.50 17.23
CA VAL A 136 -0.42 -4.78 17.71
C VAL A 136 0.71 -5.26 16.80
N ASP A 137 1.84 -5.64 17.41
CA ASP A 137 2.92 -6.31 16.69
C ASP A 137 2.44 -7.68 16.18
N ALA A 138 2.84 -8.07 14.96
CA ALA A 138 2.37 -9.31 14.32
C ALA A 138 2.62 -10.56 15.19
N ALA A 139 3.74 -10.61 15.90
CA ALA A 139 4.09 -11.73 16.79
C ALA A 139 3.15 -11.86 17.99
N HIS A 140 2.56 -10.76 18.47
CA HIS A 140 1.69 -10.73 19.65
C HIS A 140 0.20 -10.80 19.31
N LEU A 141 -0.16 -10.67 18.02
CA LEU A 141 -1.55 -10.66 17.59
C LEU A 141 -2.36 -11.87 18.05
N PRO A 142 -1.87 -13.13 17.97
CA PRO A 142 -2.62 -14.29 18.44
C PRO A 142 -2.95 -14.22 19.94
N ALA A 143 -1.98 -13.85 20.77
CA ALA A 143 -2.18 -13.73 22.23
C ALA A 143 -3.17 -12.62 22.59
N VAL A 144 -3.05 -11.47 21.92
CA VAL A 144 -3.96 -10.33 22.10
C VAL A 144 -5.39 -10.70 21.68
N MET A 145 -5.59 -11.46 20.60
CA MET A 145 -6.90 -11.93 20.17
C MET A 145 -7.52 -12.91 21.16
N GLN A 146 -6.73 -13.81 21.76
CA GLN A 146 -7.21 -14.71 22.81
C GLN A 146 -7.65 -13.93 24.06
N GLU A 147 -6.90 -12.94 24.49
CA GLU A 147 -7.25 -12.11 25.63
C GLU A 147 -8.52 -11.29 25.35
N LEU A 148 -8.64 -10.68 24.16
CA LEU A 148 -9.83 -9.96 23.72
C LEU A 148 -11.09 -10.82 23.79
N ALA A 149 -11.01 -12.09 23.37
CA ALA A 149 -12.15 -13.00 23.40
C ALA A 149 -12.71 -13.17 24.83
N THR A 150 -11.87 -13.07 25.87
CA THR A 150 -12.32 -13.16 27.27
C THR A 150 -13.03 -11.90 27.77
N LEU A 151 -12.87 -10.78 27.08
CA LEU A 151 -13.42 -9.49 27.49
C LEU A 151 -14.86 -9.23 27.00
N GLY A 152 -15.44 -10.15 26.23
CA GLY A 152 -16.77 -9.98 25.67
C GLY A 152 -16.78 -8.96 24.53
N VAL A 153 -16.23 -9.36 23.38
CA VAL A 153 -16.13 -8.52 22.20
C VAL A 153 -17.52 -8.28 21.59
N ARG A 154 -17.94 -7.03 21.49
CA ARG A 154 -19.19 -6.60 20.83
C ARG A 154 -18.94 -6.13 19.39
N ALA A 155 -17.81 -5.51 19.15
CA ALA A 155 -17.37 -5.11 17.80
C ALA A 155 -15.86 -5.19 17.72
N LEU A 156 -15.35 -5.66 16.60
CA LEU A 156 -13.90 -5.76 16.33
C LEU A 156 -13.63 -5.43 14.87
N THR A 157 -12.68 -4.54 14.66
CA THR A 157 -12.07 -4.31 13.36
C THR A 157 -10.57 -4.48 13.51
N ALA A 158 -9.99 -5.38 12.74
CA ALA A 158 -8.56 -5.54 12.63
C ALA A 158 -8.13 -5.16 11.22
N THR A 159 -7.41 -4.05 11.10
CA THR A 159 -6.91 -3.56 9.81
C THR A 159 -5.45 -3.95 9.66
N PRO A 160 -5.09 -4.74 8.64
CA PRO A 160 -3.70 -5.06 8.35
C PRO A 160 -2.89 -3.78 8.14
N PRO A 161 -1.58 -3.85 8.36
CA PRO A 161 -0.72 -2.73 8.04
C PRO A 161 -0.79 -2.40 6.55
N SER A 162 -0.92 -1.11 6.23
CA SER A 162 -0.85 -0.60 4.85
C SER A 162 0.57 -0.11 4.54
N LEU A 163 0.94 -0.13 3.26
CA LEU A 163 2.19 0.48 2.77
C LEU A 163 2.28 1.98 3.12
N GLU A 164 1.13 2.65 3.20
CA GLU A 164 1.06 4.06 3.58
C GLU A 164 1.64 4.31 4.98
N ARG A 165 1.36 3.43 5.95
CA ARG A 165 1.94 3.51 7.30
C ARG A 165 3.42 3.22 7.33
N LEU A 166 3.90 2.31 6.50
CA LEU A 166 5.34 2.06 6.33
C LEU A 166 6.05 3.29 5.79
N LEU A 167 5.48 3.92 4.78
CA LEU A 167 6.01 5.17 4.23
C LEU A 167 6.02 6.27 5.28
N LEU A 168 4.92 6.47 6.02
CA LEU A 168 4.84 7.48 7.08
C LEU A 168 5.91 7.26 8.17
N ARG A 169 6.25 6.02 8.51
CA ARG A 169 7.39 5.74 9.41
C ARG A 169 8.69 6.28 8.85
N HIS A 170 9.01 5.98 7.59
CA HIS A 170 10.22 6.49 6.95
C HIS A 170 10.22 8.00 6.76
N TYR A 171 9.05 8.63 6.74
CA TYR A 171 8.92 10.10 6.71
C TYR A 171 8.91 10.74 8.10
N GLY A 172 8.45 10.03 9.14
CA GLY A 172 8.37 10.52 10.52
C GLY A 172 9.68 10.46 11.30
N ASP A 173 10.63 9.60 10.91
CA ASP A 173 11.98 9.53 11.47
C ASP A 173 12.91 10.58 10.82
N THR A 174 12.47 11.84 10.77
CA THR A 174 13.39 12.95 10.57
C THR A 174 13.89 13.34 11.97
N PRO A 175 15.16 13.13 12.32
CA PRO A 175 15.72 13.82 13.46
C PRO A 175 15.63 15.31 13.15
N ASP A 176 14.84 16.04 13.93
CA ASP A 176 14.96 17.49 14.03
C ASP A 176 16.38 17.80 14.43
N GLY A 177 17.13 18.40 13.54
CA GLY A 177 18.46 18.87 13.84
C GLY A 177 19.29 19.20 12.61
N VAL A 178 19.57 20.50 12.49
CA VAL A 178 20.64 21.16 11.70
C VAL A 178 20.24 21.48 10.24
N ASP A 179 19.98 22.65 9.92
CA ASP A 179 20.62 23.92 9.74
C ASP A 179 19.64 24.92 9.08
N GLN A 180 19.38 25.99 9.75
CA GLN A 180 19.07 27.27 9.10
C GLN A 180 20.40 28.03 8.97
N PRO A 181 20.70 28.59 7.79
CA PRO A 181 21.72 29.61 7.67
C PRO A 181 21.24 30.99 8.20
#